data_48ef54dad4f572b0de75c5123561c1b6
#
_entry.id   48ef54dad4f572b0de75c5123561c1b6
#
_cell.length_a   1.000
_cell.length_b   1.000
_cell.length_c   1.000
_cell.angle_alpha   90.00
_cell.angle_beta   90.00
_cell.angle_gamma   90.00
#
_symmetry.space_group_name_H-M   'P 1'
#
loop_
_entity.id
_entity.type
_entity.pdbx_description
1 polymer ?
#
loop_
_entity_poly.entity_id
_entity_poly.type
_entity_poly.pdbx_seq_one_letter_code
_entity_poly.pdbx_strand_id
1 'polypeptide(L)'
;MANASEIIGKRLYHAGCRWAFGIPGGEVLVLMEGLKKSGVEFVLTKHENTAGFMAEGGFHADGAPGILLATLGPGVANAVNVVANAFQDRVPLIFITGCVDADEAMTYTHQVFDHSELLKSVTKASIKIEDGAVDVAIDKALAIALDGQPGPVHVDVPISIAKKEQSGQGFRGERAMIVRNTPSPSAPAEGADLETARSWFREAKQPLMIAGLDVLNQHAEKAVAEFVSDFRIPFITTYKAKGVLPEDNPLALGGAGL
;
A
#
# COMPACT_ATOMS: atom_id res chain seq x y z
N MET A 1 -15.89 -11.18 -23.47
CA MET A 1 -15.84 -10.05 -22.51
C MET A 1 -15.00 -10.50 -21.32
N ALA A 2 -14.31 -9.60 -20.63
CA ALA A 2 -13.52 -9.94 -19.46
C ALA A 2 -14.43 -10.04 -18.23
N ASN A 3 -14.18 -11.00 -17.35
CA ASN A 3 -14.87 -11.06 -16.06
C ASN A 3 -14.18 -10.10 -15.05
N ALA A 4 -14.82 -9.88 -13.89
CA ALA A 4 -14.30 -8.95 -12.89
C ALA A 4 -12.90 -9.34 -12.40
N SER A 5 -12.60 -10.63 -12.22
CA SER A 5 -11.28 -11.09 -11.78
C SER A 5 -10.17 -10.75 -12.79
N GLU A 6 -10.46 -10.84 -14.09
CA GLU A 6 -9.51 -10.46 -15.14
C GLU A 6 -9.29 -8.94 -15.21
N ILE A 7 -10.34 -8.15 -14.93
CA ILE A 7 -10.22 -6.69 -14.85
C ILE A 7 -9.34 -6.31 -13.66
N ILE A 8 -9.59 -6.89 -12.49
CA ILE A 8 -8.76 -6.71 -11.29
C ILE A 8 -7.30 -7.01 -11.61
N GLY A 9 -7.02 -8.19 -12.17
CA GLY A 9 -5.67 -8.60 -12.52
C GLY A 9 -4.98 -7.65 -13.50
N LYS A 10 -5.68 -7.21 -14.56
CA LYS A 10 -5.14 -6.26 -15.54
C LYS A 10 -4.80 -4.91 -14.91
N ARG A 11 -5.66 -4.37 -14.02
CA ARG A 11 -5.40 -3.11 -13.33
C ARG A 11 -4.15 -3.20 -12.45
N LEU A 12 -4.03 -4.26 -11.69
CA LEU A 12 -2.86 -4.52 -10.83
C LEU A 12 -1.59 -4.69 -11.67
N TYR A 13 -1.67 -5.44 -12.77
CA TYR A 13 -0.53 -5.61 -13.67
C TYR A 13 -0.06 -4.29 -14.29
N HIS A 14 -1.00 -3.43 -14.73
CA HIS A 14 -0.68 -2.10 -15.25
C HIS A 14 -0.10 -1.17 -14.18
N ALA A 15 -0.46 -1.38 -12.91
CA ALA A 15 0.16 -0.68 -11.77
C ALA A 15 1.61 -1.12 -11.47
N GLY A 16 2.12 -2.10 -12.20
CA GLY A 16 3.47 -2.63 -12.01
C GLY A 16 3.52 -3.90 -11.15
N CYS A 17 2.40 -4.34 -10.57
CA CYS A 17 2.38 -5.55 -9.76
C CYS A 17 2.66 -6.79 -10.64
N ARG A 18 3.57 -7.64 -10.20
CA ARG A 18 3.95 -8.87 -10.91
C ARG A 18 3.69 -10.13 -10.09
N TRP A 19 3.57 -9.98 -8.80
CA TRP A 19 3.44 -11.07 -7.84
C TRP A 19 2.26 -10.83 -6.91
N ALA A 20 1.52 -11.90 -6.63
CA ALA A 20 0.52 -11.94 -5.57
C ALA A 20 0.84 -13.13 -4.66
N PHE A 21 0.73 -12.92 -3.37
CA PHE A 21 1.07 -13.91 -2.35
C PHE A 21 -0.16 -14.25 -1.52
N GLY A 22 -0.32 -15.49 -1.12
CA GLY A 22 -1.46 -15.85 -0.28
C GLY A 22 -1.70 -17.32 -0.08
N ILE A 23 -2.83 -17.61 0.56
CA ILE A 23 -3.41 -18.95 0.67
C ILE A 23 -4.81 -18.90 0.06
N PRO A 24 -5.09 -19.70 -0.99
CA PRO A 24 -6.40 -19.71 -1.61
C PRO A 24 -7.40 -20.52 -0.79
N GLY A 25 -8.63 -20.05 -0.75
CA GLY A 25 -9.84 -20.83 -0.47
C GLY A 25 -10.73 -20.85 -1.70
N GLY A 26 -11.84 -21.53 -1.64
CA GLY A 26 -12.76 -21.68 -2.76
C GLY A 26 -13.24 -20.37 -3.35
N GLU A 27 -13.38 -19.36 -2.50
CA GLU A 27 -13.90 -18.02 -2.80
C GLU A 27 -12.95 -17.19 -3.66
N VAL A 28 -11.63 -17.47 -3.60
CA VAL A 28 -10.62 -16.67 -4.29
C VAL A 28 -9.96 -17.35 -5.48
N LEU A 29 -10.36 -18.59 -5.80
CA LEU A 29 -9.78 -19.33 -6.94
C LEU A 29 -9.95 -18.60 -8.27
N VAL A 30 -11.11 -17.99 -8.49
CA VAL A 30 -11.39 -17.22 -9.71
C VAL A 30 -10.53 -15.95 -9.75
N LEU A 31 -10.29 -15.31 -8.60
CA LEU A 31 -9.38 -14.18 -8.52
C LEU A 31 -7.95 -14.57 -8.88
N MET A 32 -7.47 -15.71 -8.36
CA MET A 32 -6.15 -16.23 -8.74
C MET A 32 -6.03 -16.50 -10.23
N GLU A 33 -7.08 -17.08 -10.84
CA GLU A 33 -7.12 -17.34 -12.29
C GLU A 33 -7.06 -16.02 -13.08
N GLY A 34 -7.83 -15.00 -12.66
CA GLY A 34 -7.83 -13.67 -13.26
C GLY A 34 -6.47 -12.97 -13.16
N LEU A 35 -5.81 -13.05 -12.00
CA LEU A 35 -4.46 -12.55 -11.79
C LEU A 35 -3.47 -13.22 -12.77
N LYS A 36 -3.48 -14.55 -12.82
CA LYS A 36 -2.60 -15.34 -13.70
C LYS A 36 -2.81 -15.01 -15.17
N LYS A 37 -4.05 -14.95 -15.65
CA LYS A 37 -4.37 -14.58 -17.03
C LYS A 37 -3.90 -13.16 -17.40
N SER A 38 -3.78 -12.30 -16.40
CA SER A 38 -3.34 -10.91 -16.58
C SER A 38 -1.81 -10.74 -16.47
N GLY A 39 -1.07 -11.81 -16.18
CA GLY A 39 0.39 -11.79 -16.06
C GLY A 39 0.90 -11.54 -14.65
N VAL A 40 0.03 -11.55 -13.63
CA VAL A 40 0.42 -11.53 -12.22
C VAL A 40 0.59 -12.97 -11.75
N GLU A 41 1.80 -13.33 -11.33
CA GLU A 41 2.09 -14.67 -10.83
C GLU A 41 1.65 -14.81 -9.38
N PHE A 42 0.96 -15.92 -9.07
CA PHE A 42 0.54 -16.21 -7.71
C PHE A 42 1.52 -17.17 -7.03
N VAL A 43 2.01 -16.75 -5.87
CA VAL A 43 2.91 -17.53 -5.02
C VAL A 43 2.16 -18.04 -3.80
N LEU A 44 2.01 -19.36 -3.73
CA LEU A 44 1.39 -20.02 -2.60
C LEU A 44 2.30 -19.95 -1.37
N THR A 45 1.76 -19.52 -0.25
CA THR A 45 2.45 -19.48 1.04
C THR A 45 1.85 -20.50 2.01
N LYS A 46 2.46 -20.64 3.19
CA LYS A 46 1.95 -21.52 4.25
C LYS A 46 1.18 -20.77 5.34
N HIS A 47 1.18 -19.45 5.30
CA HIS A 47 0.47 -18.59 6.24
C HIS A 47 0.27 -17.20 5.62
N GLU A 48 -0.89 -16.58 5.81
CA GLU A 48 -1.25 -15.28 5.25
C GLU A 48 -0.31 -14.18 5.73
N ASN A 49 0.12 -14.26 6.97
CA ASN A 49 1.11 -13.33 7.52
C ASN A 49 2.43 -13.36 6.72
N THR A 50 2.90 -14.56 6.40
CA THR A 50 4.10 -14.73 5.54
C THR A 50 3.87 -14.16 4.15
N ALA A 51 2.67 -14.38 3.58
CA ALA A 51 2.29 -13.83 2.29
C ALA A 51 2.37 -12.29 2.26
N GLY A 52 1.86 -11.65 3.31
CA GLY A 52 1.93 -10.19 3.43
C GLY A 52 3.35 -9.67 3.53
N PHE A 53 4.22 -10.28 4.32
CA PHE A 53 5.64 -9.89 4.38
C PHE A 53 6.39 -10.13 3.06
N MET A 54 6.02 -11.16 2.29
CA MET A 54 6.57 -11.35 0.94
C MET A 54 6.08 -10.25 0.00
N ALA A 55 4.81 -9.82 0.11
CA ALA A 55 4.27 -8.70 -0.67
C ALA A 55 4.95 -7.37 -0.32
N GLU A 56 5.23 -7.10 0.96
CA GLU A 56 6.02 -5.94 1.40
C GLU A 56 7.45 -5.99 0.82
N GLY A 57 8.10 -7.15 0.88
CA GLY A 57 9.42 -7.34 0.29
C GLY A 57 9.44 -7.06 -1.22
N GLY A 58 8.39 -7.45 -1.95
CA GLY A 58 8.21 -7.13 -3.36
C GLY A 58 8.17 -5.62 -3.60
N PHE A 59 7.39 -4.89 -2.80
CA PHE A 59 7.35 -3.43 -2.89
C PHE A 59 8.74 -2.79 -2.70
N HIS A 60 9.47 -3.23 -1.69
CA HIS A 60 10.83 -2.70 -1.45
C HIS A 60 11.82 -3.03 -2.58
N ALA A 61 11.57 -4.11 -3.33
CA ALA A 61 12.43 -4.51 -4.42
C ALA A 61 12.15 -3.76 -5.74
N ASP A 62 10.88 -3.51 -6.08
CA ASP A 62 10.50 -2.99 -7.40
C ASP A 62 9.63 -1.71 -7.34
N GLY A 63 9.18 -1.30 -6.16
CA GLY A 63 8.37 -0.10 -5.94
C GLY A 63 6.91 -0.22 -6.37
N ALA A 64 6.45 -1.40 -6.79
CA ALA A 64 5.04 -1.64 -7.10
C ALA A 64 4.27 -2.04 -5.83
N PRO A 65 2.97 -1.69 -5.69
CA PRO A 65 2.19 -2.13 -4.55
C PRO A 65 2.19 -3.64 -4.39
N GLY A 66 2.38 -4.14 -3.16
CA GLY A 66 2.29 -5.56 -2.87
C GLY A 66 0.85 -6.06 -3.02
N ILE A 67 0.68 -7.33 -3.39
CA ILE A 67 -0.64 -7.98 -3.43
C ILE A 67 -0.65 -9.13 -2.43
N LEU A 68 -1.54 -9.02 -1.45
CA LEU A 68 -1.88 -10.09 -0.52
C LEU A 68 -3.28 -10.62 -0.87
N LEU A 69 -3.40 -11.93 -1.06
CA LEU A 69 -4.68 -12.59 -1.34
C LEU A 69 -5.01 -13.57 -0.23
N ALA A 70 -6.20 -13.47 0.35
CA ALA A 70 -6.68 -14.40 1.37
C ALA A 70 -8.15 -14.78 1.15
N THR A 71 -8.49 -15.98 1.62
CA THR A 71 -9.89 -16.40 1.73
C THR A 71 -10.62 -15.61 2.81
N LEU A 72 -11.94 -15.68 2.80
CA LEU A 72 -12.79 -15.01 3.79
C LEU A 72 -12.50 -15.49 5.23
N GLY A 73 -12.90 -14.70 6.21
CA GLY A 73 -12.90 -15.09 7.61
C GLY A 73 -11.50 -15.35 8.19
N PRO A 74 -11.14 -16.61 8.48
CA PRO A 74 -9.85 -16.94 9.10
C PRO A 74 -8.65 -16.45 8.32
N GLY A 75 -8.70 -16.45 6.97
CA GLY A 75 -7.61 -15.92 6.14
C GLY A 75 -7.41 -14.43 6.36
N VAL A 76 -8.50 -13.67 6.45
CA VAL A 76 -8.43 -12.23 6.79
C VAL A 76 -7.86 -12.04 8.20
N ALA A 77 -8.34 -12.78 9.18
CA ALA A 77 -7.87 -12.68 10.57
C ALA A 77 -6.37 -12.99 10.71
N ASN A 78 -5.88 -14.01 10.00
CA ASN A 78 -4.46 -14.38 10.00
C ASN A 78 -3.55 -13.29 9.39
N ALA A 79 -4.08 -12.45 8.51
CA ALA A 79 -3.33 -11.39 7.85
C ALA A 79 -3.27 -10.08 8.64
N VAL A 80 -4.08 -9.90 9.69
CA VAL A 80 -4.18 -8.62 10.43
C VAL A 80 -2.83 -8.11 10.89
N ASN A 81 -1.97 -8.99 11.40
CA ASN A 81 -0.66 -8.58 11.90
C ASN A 81 0.23 -7.96 10.81
N VAL A 82 0.33 -8.58 9.64
CA VAL A 82 1.16 -8.02 8.55
C VAL A 82 0.50 -6.80 7.92
N VAL A 83 -0.82 -6.74 7.83
CA VAL A 83 -1.52 -5.53 7.36
C VAL A 83 -1.26 -4.35 8.31
N ALA A 84 -1.27 -4.60 9.63
CA ALA A 84 -0.90 -3.59 10.62
C ALA A 84 0.57 -3.16 10.49
N ASN A 85 1.49 -4.09 10.19
CA ASN A 85 2.88 -3.77 9.89
C ASN A 85 3.00 -2.88 8.66
N ALA A 86 2.38 -3.26 7.55
CA ALA A 86 2.37 -2.46 6.31
C ALA A 86 1.81 -1.05 6.54
N PHE A 87 0.77 -0.92 7.38
CA PHE A 87 0.21 0.38 7.76
C PHE A 87 1.22 1.26 8.49
N GLN A 88 1.93 0.69 9.47
CA GLN A 88 2.94 1.42 10.25
C GLN A 88 4.21 1.70 9.45
N ASP A 89 4.59 0.80 8.54
CA ASP A 89 5.77 0.94 7.69
C ASP A 89 5.49 1.70 6.41
N ARG A 90 4.24 2.16 6.22
CA ARG A 90 3.80 2.93 5.04
C ARG A 90 4.06 2.18 3.73
N VAL A 91 3.85 0.88 3.74
CA VAL A 91 3.98 0.04 2.56
C VAL A 91 2.64 -0.02 1.83
N PRO A 92 2.58 0.40 0.56
CA PRO A 92 1.36 0.26 -0.23
C PRO A 92 1.09 -1.22 -0.49
N LEU A 93 0.02 -1.73 0.10
CA LEU A 93 -0.40 -3.12 0.02
C LEU A 93 -1.86 -3.18 -0.45
N ILE A 94 -2.16 -3.93 -1.49
CA ILE A 94 -3.53 -4.26 -1.88
C ILE A 94 -3.88 -5.62 -1.29
N PHE A 95 -4.69 -5.60 -0.24
CA PHE A 95 -5.16 -6.81 0.43
C PHE A 95 -6.50 -7.22 -0.15
N ILE A 96 -6.50 -8.25 -1.01
CA ILE A 96 -7.69 -8.75 -1.70
C ILE A 96 -8.22 -9.95 -0.94
N THR A 97 -9.52 -9.93 -0.66
CA THR A 97 -10.20 -11.02 0.03
C THR A 97 -11.45 -11.43 -0.73
N GLY A 98 -11.82 -12.71 -0.63
CA GLY A 98 -13.15 -13.13 -1.04
C GLY A 98 -14.17 -12.84 0.04
N CYS A 99 -15.41 -12.57 -0.33
CA CYS A 99 -16.52 -12.50 0.61
C CYS A 99 -17.78 -13.14 0.03
N VAL A 100 -18.71 -13.48 0.91
CA VAL A 100 -20.02 -13.97 0.50
C VAL A 100 -20.84 -12.86 -0.13
N ASP A 101 -21.78 -13.24 -0.99
CA ASP A 101 -22.71 -12.31 -1.60
C ASP A 101 -23.69 -11.72 -0.55
N ALA A 102 -24.27 -10.57 -0.84
CA ALA A 102 -25.07 -9.85 0.12
C ALA A 102 -26.36 -10.60 0.52
N ASP A 103 -26.93 -11.38 -0.37
CA ASP A 103 -28.10 -12.22 -0.13
C ASP A 103 -27.77 -13.45 0.72
N GLU A 104 -26.55 -13.98 0.61
CA GLU A 104 -26.09 -15.13 1.41
C GLU A 104 -25.59 -14.70 2.80
N ALA A 105 -25.12 -13.47 2.96
CA ALA A 105 -24.49 -12.98 4.18
C ALA A 105 -25.38 -13.08 5.44
N MET A 106 -26.70 -13.09 5.26
CA MET A 106 -27.66 -13.22 6.37
C MET A 106 -27.90 -14.66 6.82
N THR A 107 -27.60 -15.62 5.97
CA THR A 107 -27.88 -17.06 6.22
C THR A 107 -26.63 -17.91 6.33
N TYR A 108 -25.57 -17.52 5.66
CA TYR A 108 -24.29 -18.22 5.69
C TYR A 108 -23.46 -17.76 6.89
N THR A 109 -23.34 -18.62 7.90
CA THR A 109 -22.69 -18.28 9.18
C THR A 109 -21.27 -18.81 9.29
N HIS A 110 -20.84 -19.68 8.38
CA HIS A 110 -19.51 -20.28 8.42
C HIS A 110 -18.44 -19.29 7.97
N GLN A 111 -17.50 -18.98 8.85
CA GLN A 111 -16.35 -18.10 8.59
C GLN A 111 -16.70 -16.66 8.16
N VAL A 112 -17.92 -16.18 8.43
CA VAL A 112 -18.38 -14.85 8.04
C VAL A 112 -18.36 -13.89 9.22
N PHE A 113 -17.67 -12.79 9.03
CA PHE A 113 -17.69 -11.61 9.88
C PHE A 113 -17.36 -10.37 9.05
N ASP A 114 -17.51 -9.19 9.61
CA ASP A 114 -17.23 -7.93 8.91
C ASP A 114 -15.70 -7.70 8.78
N HIS A 115 -15.17 -7.96 7.59
CA HIS A 115 -13.77 -7.73 7.27
C HIS A 115 -13.39 -6.25 7.36
N SER A 116 -14.29 -5.36 6.92
CA SER A 116 -14.06 -3.92 6.91
C SER A 116 -13.91 -3.38 8.34
N GLU A 117 -14.79 -3.81 9.25
CA GLU A 117 -14.70 -3.41 10.65
C GLU A 117 -13.43 -3.97 11.33
N LEU A 118 -13.08 -5.24 11.05
CA LEU A 118 -11.86 -5.85 11.58
C LEU A 118 -10.60 -5.08 11.14
N LEU A 119 -10.54 -4.65 9.89
CA LEU A 119 -9.35 -4.03 9.28
C LEU A 119 -9.31 -2.50 9.39
N LYS A 120 -10.36 -1.88 9.93
CA LYS A 120 -10.59 -0.42 9.95
C LYS A 120 -9.42 0.37 10.55
N SER A 121 -8.79 -0.13 11.60
CA SER A 121 -7.69 0.56 12.29
C SER A 121 -6.32 0.36 11.64
N VAL A 122 -6.21 -0.56 10.70
CA VAL A 122 -4.93 -0.99 10.10
C VAL A 122 -4.91 -0.87 8.58
N THR A 123 -5.93 -0.24 7.99
CA THR A 123 -5.98 0.05 6.54
C THR A 123 -6.36 1.50 6.30
N LYS A 124 -5.94 2.05 5.16
CA LYS A 124 -6.33 3.40 4.73
C LYS A 124 -7.78 3.45 4.24
N ALA A 125 -8.24 2.36 3.67
CA ALA A 125 -9.61 2.17 3.21
C ALA A 125 -9.94 0.68 3.10
N SER A 126 -11.24 0.38 3.15
CA SER A 126 -11.80 -0.91 2.77
C SER A 126 -12.85 -0.68 1.69
N ILE A 127 -12.74 -1.38 0.57
CA ILE A 127 -13.59 -1.21 -0.62
C ILE A 127 -14.21 -2.55 -0.95
N LYS A 128 -15.53 -2.63 -0.94
CA LYS A 128 -16.25 -3.80 -1.47
C LYS A 128 -16.48 -3.59 -2.96
N ILE A 129 -16.14 -4.59 -3.77
CA ILE A 129 -16.32 -4.53 -5.22
C ILE A 129 -17.81 -4.65 -5.56
N GLU A 130 -18.27 -3.73 -6.39
CA GLU A 130 -19.63 -3.66 -6.92
C GLU A 130 -19.64 -3.98 -8.42
N ASP A 131 -20.75 -4.58 -8.88
CA ASP A 131 -20.97 -4.84 -10.31
C ASP A 131 -20.95 -3.54 -11.13
N GLY A 132 -20.29 -3.56 -12.28
CA GLY A 132 -20.16 -2.41 -13.17
C GLY A 132 -19.17 -1.31 -12.71
N ALA A 133 -18.50 -1.47 -11.57
CA ALA A 133 -17.55 -0.50 -11.01
C ALA A 133 -16.18 -1.09 -10.65
N VAL A 134 -15.86 -2.27 -11.17
CA VAL A 134 -14.68 -3.06 -10.79
C VAL A 134 -13.37 -2.30 -11.08
N ASP A 135 -13.23 -1.76 -12.27
CA ASP A 135 -12.04 -1.01 -12.70
C ASP A 135 -11.83 0.27 -11.87
N VAL A 136 -12.89 1.03 -11.67
CA VAL A 136 -12.86 2.26 -10.87
C VAL A 136 -12.51 1.97 -9.41
N ALA A 137 -13.05 0.89 -8.86
CA ALA A 137 -12.79 0.50 -7.47
C ALA A 137 -11.31 0.10 -7.27
N ILE A 138 -10.72 -0.66 -8.20
CA ILE A 138 -9.30 -1.04 -8.12
C ILE A 138 -8.39 0.18 -8.35
N ASP A 139 -8.70 1.02 -9.32
CA ASP A 139 -7.94 2.25 -9.56
C ASP A 139 -7.96 3.16 -8.32
N LYS A 140 -9.12 3.27 -7.66
CA LYS A 140 -9.26 4.02 -6.40
C LYS A 140 -8.47 3.36 -5.27
N ALA A 141 -8.51 2.03 -5.15
CA ALA A 141 -7.74 1.30 -4.15
C ALA A 141 -6.23 1.58 -4.30
N LEU A 142 -5.73 1.47 -5.52
CA LEU A 142 -4.33 1.73 -5.83
C LEU A 142 -3.94 3.21 -5.59
N ALA A 143 -4.79 4.15 -6.00
CA ALA A 143 -4.56 5.56 -5.73
C ALA A 143 -4.47 5.85 -4.23
N ILE A 144 -5.41 5.33 -3.43
CA ILE A 144 -5.41 5.50 -1.98
C ILE A 144 -4.17 4.84 -1.34
N ALA A 145 -3.78 3.64 -1.80
CA ALA A 145 -2.62 2.94 -1.26
C ALA A 145 -1.32 3.73 -1.45
N LEU A 146 -1.20 4.47 -2.56
CA LEU A 146 0.01 5.20 -2.95
C LEU A 146 0.01 6.67 -2.53
N ASP A 147 -1.16 7.28 -2.27
CA ASP A 147 -1.28 8.72 -2.01
C ASP A 147 -0.86 9.09 -0.59
N GLY A 148 -0.25 10.29 -0.46
CA GLY A 148 0.16 10.87 0.83
C GLY A 148 1.11 9.96 1.59
N GLN A 149 0.70 9.46 2.76
CA GLN A 149 1.38 8.37 3.45
C GLN A 149 0.94 7.05 2.81
N PRO A 150 1.80 6.33 2.08
CA PRO A 150 1.45 5.04 1.53
C PRO A 150 0.98 4.05 2.60
N GLY A 151 0.20 3.07 2.22
CA GLY A 151 -0.27 2.08 3.18
C GLY A 151 -1.28 1.09 2.60
N PRO A 152 -1.71 0.09 3.37
CA PRO A 152 -2.59 -0.96 2.90
C PRO A 152 -4.01 -0.46 2.62
N VAL A 153 -4.60 -1.00 1.56
CA VAL A 153 -6.03 -0.88 1.22
C VAL A 153 -6.61 -2.27 1.10
N HIS A 154 -7.71 -2.51 1.78
CA HIS A 154 -8.47 -3.75 1.69
C HIS A 154 -9.47 -3.68 0.55
N VAL A 155 -9.58 -4.78 -0.21
CA VAL A 155 -10.51 -4.95 -1.32
C VAL A 155 -11.27 -6.25 -1.14
N ASP A 156 -12.54 -6.17 -0.81
CA ASP A 156 -13.43 -7.32 -0.59
C ASP A 156 -14.22 -7.63 -1.87
N VAL A 157 -14.09 -8.85 -2.36
CA VAL A 157 -14.63 -9.25 -3.67
C VAL A 157 -15.68 -10.33 -3.51
N PRO A 158 -16.98 -10.02 -3.72
CA PRO A 158 -18.05 -11.02 -3.72
C PRO A 158 -17.82 -12.09 -4.79
N ILE A 159 -18.08 -13.36 -4.44
CA ILE A 159 -17.80 -14.52 -5.29
C ILE A 159 -18.55 -14.44 -6.63
N SER A 160 -19.82 -14.03 -6.60
CA SER A 160 -20.63 -13.90 -7.82
C SER A 160 -20.08 -12.83 -8.74
N ILE A 161 -19.63 -11.72 -8.18
CA ILE A 161 -19.05 -10.60 -8.94
C ILE A 161 -17.71 -11.01 -9.56
N ALA A 162 -16.85 -11.70 -8.82
CA ALA A 162 -15.56 -12.17 -9.35
C ALA A 162 -15.69 -12.96 -10.66
N LYS A 163 -16.74 -13.75 -10.78
CA LYS A 163 -17.05 -14.60 -11.96
C LYS A 163 -17.78 -13.86 -13.06
N LYS A 164 -18.46 -12.75 -12.73
CA LYS A 164 -19.39 -12.09 -13.64
C LYS A 164 -18.65 -11.36 -14.75
N GLU A 165 -19.07 -11.60 -15.98
CA GLU A 165 -18.65 -10.82 -17.13
C GLU A 165 -19.09 -9.36 -16.96
N GLN A 166 -18.15 -8.46 -17.16
CA GLN A 166 -18.39 -7.04 -17.06
C GLN A 166 -18.67 -6.48 -18.45
N SER A 167 -19.86 -5.91 -18.63
CA SER A 167 -20.28 -5.27 -19.87
C SER A 167 -20.82 -3.89 -19.56
N GLY A 168 -20.43 -2.90 -20.33
CA GLY A 168 -21.07 -1.59 -20.30
C GLY A 168 -20.15 -0.40 -20.02
N GLN A 169 -20.75 0.73 -19.72
CA GLN A 169 -20.12 2.05 -19.64
C GLN A 169 -19.08 2.25 -18.52
N GLY A 170 -18.94 1.28 -17.61
CA GLY A 170 -17.94 1.32 -16.54
C GLY A 170 -16.53 0.89 -16.94
N PHE A 171 -16.39 0.13 -18.05
CA PHE A 171 -15.08 -0.27 -18.53
C PHE A 171 -14.44 0.86 -19.33
N ARG A 172 -13.62 1.67 -18.69
CA ARG A 172 -12.94 2.80 -19.32
C ARG A 172 -11.68 2.43 -20.12
N GLY A 173 -11.51 1.15 -20.47
CA GLY A 173 -10.41 0.68 -21.31
C GLY A 173 -9.03 0.88 -20.65
N GLU A 174 -7.98 0.87 -21.45
CA GLU A 174 -6.56 0.92 -21.05
C GLU A 174 -6.09 2.23 -20.38
N ARG A 175 -6.99 3.11 -20.01
CA ARG A 175 -6.70 4.45 -19.49
C ARG A 175 -6.54 4.54 -17.97
N ALA A 176 -6.29 3.48 -17.29
CA ALA A 176 -5.85 3.64 -15.92
C ALA A 176 -4.33 3.73 -15.89
N MET A 177 -3.89 4.88 -16.00
CA MET A 177 -2.54 5.19 -15.59
C MET A 177 -2.57 5.45 -14.09
N ILE A 178 -2.23 4.44 -13.30
CA ILE A 178 -1.65 4.75 -12.03
C ILE A 178 -0.28 5.31 -12.37
N VAL A 179 -0.25 6.60 -12.42
CA VAL A 179 1.00 7.32 -12.35
C VAL A 179 1.62 6.84 -11.04
N ARG A 180 2.73 6.10 -11.12
CA ARG A 180 3.61 5.98 -9.95
C ARG A 180 3.70 7.40 -9.43
N ASN A 181 3.27 7.61 -8.21
CA ASN A 181 3.40 8.91 -7.58
C ASN A 181 4.90 9.14 -7.42
N THR A 182 5.55 9.55 -8.50
CA THR A 182 6.88 10.11 -8.38
C THR A 182 6.65 11.35 -7.55
N PRO A 183 7.20 11.42 -6.33
CA PRO A 183 6.96 12.57 -5.49
C PRO A 183 7.35 13.82 -6.28
N SER A 184 6.37 14.63 -6.63
CA SER A 184 6.69 15.95 -7.16
C SER A 184 7.42 16.71 -6.05
N PRO A 185 8.57 17.30 -6.32
CA PRO A 185 9.22 18.15 -5.34
C PRO A 185 8.20 19.18 -4.85
N SER A 186 7.71 19.00 -3.63
CA SER A 186 6.80 19.97 -3.04
C SER A 186 7.63 21.15 -2.52
N ALA A 187 7.50 22.30 -3.15
CA ALA A 187 7.99 23.53 -2.56
C ALA A 187 7.03 23.97 -1.45
N PRO A 188 7.54 24.42 -0.29
CA PRO A 188 6.68 25.00 0.73
C PRO A 188 5.95 26.22 0.16
N ALA A 189 4.68 26.39 0.56
CA ALA A 189 3.92 27.56 0.15
C ALA A 189 4.58 28.85 0.70
N GLU A 190 4.69 29.87 -0.15
CA GLU A 190 5.15 31.17 0.30
C GLU A 190 4.14 31.78 1.29
N GLY A 191 4.64 32.40 2.37
CA GLY A 191 3.79 33.01 3.38
C GLY A 191 4.46 33.22 4.73
N ALA A 192 3.71 33.78 5.68
CA ALA A 192 4.20 34.14 7.00
C ALA A 192 4.80 32.94 7.77
N ASP A 193 4.22 31.77 7.63
CA ASP A 193 4.69 30.56 8.32
C ASP A 193 6.07 30.13 7.82
N LEU A 194 6.30 30.21 6.51
CA LEU A 194 7.60 29.91 5.92
C LEU A 194 8.66 30.91 6.37
N GLU A 195 8.34 32.20 6.41
CA GLU A 195 9.27 33.25 6.91
C GLU A 195 9.56 33.07 8.40
N THR A 196 8.56 32.68 9.18
CA THR A 196 8.74 32.36 10.60
C THR A 196 9.69 31.16 10.77
N ALA A 197 9.51 30.10 10.01
CA ALA A 197 10.38 28.93 10.03
C ALA A 197 11.82 29.29 9.63
N ARG A 198 11.97 30.12 8.59
CA ARG A 198 13.29 30.63 8.15
C ARG A 198 13.97 31.44 9.23
N SER A 199 13.20 32.30 9.95
CA SER A 199 13.73 33.09 11.07
C SER A 199 14.21 32.21 12.21
N TRP A 200 13.39 31.27 12.64
CA TRP A 200 13.77 30.31 13.69
C TRP A 200 15.03 29.51 13.33
N PHE A 201 15.13 29.07 12.07
CA PHE A 201 16.31 28.35 11.60
C PHE A 201 17.57 29.23 11.63
N ARG A 202 17.48 30.50 11.19
CA ARG A 202 18.63 31.44 11.21
C ARG A 202 19.08 31.80 12.64
N GLU A 203 18.14 31.89 13.58
CA GLU A 203 18.37 32.24 14.96
C GLU A 203 18.80 31.06 15.85
N ALA A 204 18.61 29.85 15.37
CA ALA A 204 18.93 28.62 16.11
C ALA A 204 20.44 28.54 16.37
N LYS A 205 20.80 28.42 17.66
CA LYS A 205 22.21 28.26 18.10
C LYS A 205 22.67 26.80 18.11
N GLN A 206 21.75 25.90 18.30
CA GLN A 206 22.01 24.45 18.38
C GLN A 206 20.93 23.67 17.61
N PRO A 207 20.86 23.81 16.27
CA PRO A 207 19.91 23.08 15.51
C PRO A 207 20.21 21.58 15.54
N LEU A 208 19.18 20.75 15.58
CA LEU A 208 19.24 19.31 15.48
C LEU A 208 18.21 18.85 14.45
N MET A 209 18.62 17.97 13.53
CA MET A 209 17.72 17.35 12.59
C MET A 209 17.29 15.98 13.07
N ILE A 210 16.01 15.68 12.89
CA ILE A 210 15.45 14.32 13.05
C ILE A 210 14.94 13.86 11.69
N ALA A 211 15.62 12.88 11.10
CA ALA A 211 15.22 12.28 9.83
C ALA A 211 14.34 11.05 10.06
N GLY A 212 13.13 11.08 9.48
CA GLY A 212 12.15 10.00 9.58
C GLY A 212 12.02 9.19 8.29
N LEU A 213 11.15 8.17 8.32
CA LEU A 213 10.93 7.23 7.23
C LEU A 213 10.54 7.91 5.89
N ASP A 214 9.88 9.06 5.93
CA ASP A 214 9.49 9.76 4.71
C ASP A 214 10.67 10.24 3.87
N VAL A 215 11.85 10.38 4.44
CA VAL A 215 13.06 10.67 3.65
C VAL A 215 13.32 9.56 2.62
N LEU A 216 13.15 8.29 3.03
CA LEU A 216 13.24 7.13 2.12
C LEU A 216 12.06 7.09 1.13
N ASN A 217 10.82 7.24 1.64
CA ASN A 217 9.62 7.16 0.81
C ASN A 217 9.54 8.27 -0.25
N GLN A 218 10.17 9.42 0.02
CA GLN A 218 10.20 10.56 -0.90
C GLN A 218 11.49 10.60 -1.73
N HIS A 219 12.40 9.64 -1.57
CA HIS A 219 13.71 9.64 -2.21
C HIS A 219 14.49 10.94 -1.99
N ALA A 220 14.42 11.46 -0.75
CA ALA A 220 14.97 12.75 -0.36
C ALA A 220 16.35 12.67 0.30
N GLU A 221 16.99 11.50 0.31
CA GLU A 221 18.26 11.22 1.00
C GLU A 221 19.35 12.21 0.57
N LYS A 222 19.44 12.45 -0.73
CA LYS A 222 20.43 13.39 -1.28
C LYS A 222 20.20 14.82 -0.80
N ALA A 223 18.96 15.29 -0.86
CA ALA A 223 18.61 16.65 -0.41
C ALA A 223 18.86 16.83 1.09
N VAL A 224 18.56 15.81 1.89
CA VAL A 224 18.82 15.82 3.34
C VAL A 224 20.33 15.80 3.61
N ALA A 225 21.12 15.00 2.88
CA ALA A 225 22.57 14.97 3.01
C ALA A 225 23.22 16.31 2.67
N GLU A 226 22.80 16.95 1.59
CA GLU A 226 23.24 18.28 1.18
C GLU A 226 22.90 19.32 2.27
N PHE A 227 21.66 19.31 2.77
CA PHE A 227 21.21 20.22 3.81
C PHE A 227 22.02 20.06 5.10
N VAL A 228 22.25 18.82 5.55
CA VAL A 228 23.08 18.51 6.74
C VAL A 228 24.51 19.06 6.57
N SER A 229 25.08 18.82 5.39
CA SER A 229 26.45 19.25 5.08
C SER A 229 26.59 20.78 5.03
N ASP A 230 25.72 21.43 4.29
CA ASP A 230 25.78 22.89 4.04
C ASP A 230 25.59 23.68 5.32
N PHE A 231 24.67 23.25 6.17
CA PHE A 231 24.38 23.95 7.43
C PHE A 231 25.11 23.34 8.64
N ARG A 232 25.87 22.27 8.46
CA ARG A 232 26.61 21.55 9.52
C ARG A 232 25.73 21.18 10.72
N ILE A 233 24.55 20.65 10.46
CA ILE A 233 23.56 20.33 11.48
C ILE A 233 23.77 18.88 11.95
N PRO A 234 23.99 18.63 13.26
CA PRO A 234 23.94 17.29 13.80
C PRO A 234 22.59 16.65 13.54
N PHE A 235 22.57 15.34 13.25
CA PHE A 235 21.33 14.64 12.95
C PHE A 235 21.22 13.32 13.69
N ILE A 236 19.96 12.94 13.95
CA ILE A 236 19.55 11.62 14.36
C ILE A 236 18.54 11.06 13.36
N THR A 237 18.47 9.75 13.24
CA THR A 237 17.43 9.09 12.44
C THR A 237 16.44 8.42 13.37
N THR A 238 15.17 8.34 12.97
CA THR A 238 14.25 7.40 13.62
C THR A 238 14.67 5.97 13.31
N TYR A 239 14.19 4.99 14.09
CA TYR A 239 14.55 3.58 13.92
C TYR A 239 14.37 3.09 12.47
N LYS A 240 13.23 3.39 11.84
CA LYS A 240 12.91 2.98 10.47
C LYS A 240 13.64 3.78 9.38
N ALA A 241 14.24 4.89 9.73
CA ALA A 241 15.03 5.74 8.84
C ALA A 241 16.54 5.49 8.97
N LYS A 242 16.94 4.49 9.73
CA LYS A 242 18.35 4.14 9.88
C LYS A 242 18.97 3.84 8.51
N GLY A 243 20.12 4.45 8.22
CA GLY A 243 20.78 4.31 6.91
C GLY A 243 20.40 5.37 5.87
N VAL A 244 19.44 6.26 6.15
CA VAL A 244 19.10 7.42 5.28
C VAL A 244 20.31 8.30 5.02
N LEU A 245 21.15 8.47 6.03
CA LEU A 245 22.43 9.16 5.93
C LEU A 245 23.54 8.22 6.42
N PRO A 246 24.78 8.34 5.90
CA PRO A 246 25.91 7.54 6.35
C PRO A 246 26.15 7.71 7.85
N GLU A 247 26.30 6.60 8.56
CA GLU A 247 26.53 6.62 10.01
C GLU A 247 27.97 7.02 10.41
N ASP A 248 28.91 6.97 9.46
CA ASP A 248 30.26 7.47 9.62
C ASP A 248 30.40 8.98 9.39
N ASN A 249 29.30 9.66 9.05
CA ASN A 249 29.27 11.12 8.99
C ASN A 249 29.55 11.73 10.35
N PRO A 250 30.51 12.67 10.47
CA PRO A 250 30.87 13.26 11.78
C PRO A 250 29.74 14.04 12.46
N LEU A 251 28.66 14.34 11.76
CA LEU A 251 27.45 14.98 12.31
C LEU A 251 26.38 13.95 12.73
N ALA A 252 26.62 12.65 12.51
CA ALA A 252 25.67 11.61 12.87
C ALA A 252 25.72 11.34 14.39
N LEU A 253 24.58 11.45 15.05
CA LEU A 253 24.41 11.15 16.48
C LEU A 253 23.76 9.77 16.72
N GLY A 254 23.52 9.03 15.65
CA GLY A 254 22.92 7.70 15.69
C GLY A 254 21.41 7.68 15.47
N GLY A 255 20.78 6.57 15.87
CA GLY A 255 19.33 6.38 15.78
C GLY A 255 18.64 6.72 17.10
N ALA A 256 17.46 7.29 17.04
CA ALA A 256 16.61 7.57 18.18
C ALA A 256 15.16 7.11 17.93
N GLY A 257 14.46 6.85 19.01
CA GLY A 257 13.10 6.38 19.04
C GLY A 257 13.03 4.87 19.28
N LEU A 258 12.01 4.49 20.00
CA LEU A 258 11.58 3.10 20.22
C LEU A 258 10.50 2.78 19.21
#